data_1765b82272eb0a4008337114787e3869
#
_entry.id   1765b82272eb0a4008337114787e3869
#
_cell.length_a   1.000
_cell.length_b   1.000
_cell.length_c   1.000
_cell.angle_alpha   90.00
_cell.angle_beta   90.00
_cell.angle_gamma   90.00
#
_symmetry.space_group_name_H-M   'P 1'
#
loop_
_entity.id
_entity.type
_entity.pdbx_description
1 polymer ?
#
loop_
_entity_poly.entity_id
_entity_poly.type
_entity_poly.pdbx_seq_one_letter_code
_entity_poly.pdbx_strand_id
1 'polypeptide(L)'
;MPELNPVVIERVAWDDERAVRLRAAMDEEMGARYASAWEDWDPEAAERAQTAFTVDPADISATFLALIHGEPVGHAALRRLRGEWELKRVVTLPSHRGRGVSKRLIAAVEDTARVEGASRLILQTGDRQPEAVRLYEWLGYEPIPIYSPYEVIPMSLCYARPLR
;
A
#
# COMPACT_ATOMS: atom_id res chain seq x y z
N MET A 1 21.96 -10.47 23.61
CA MET A 1 21.25 -9.57 22.70
C MET A 1 20.54 -10.40 21.65
N PRO A 2 19.23 -10.32 21.56
CA PRO A 2 18.61 -10.94 20.41
C PRO A 2 19.16 -10.25 19.16
N GLU A 3 19.70 -11.03 18.25
CA GLU A 3 20.08 -10.51 16.94
C GLU A 3 18.83 -9.90 16.33
N LEU A 4 18.84 -8.59 16.16
CA LEU A 4 17.85 -7.90 15.37
C LEU A 4 18.02 -8.41 13.96
N ASN A 5 17.15 -9.32 13.54
CA ASN A 5 17.13 -9.81 12.18
C ASN A 5 16.93 -8.61 11.25
N PRO A 6 17.95 -8.19 10.50
CA PRO A 6 17.81 -6.98 9.69
C PRO A 6 16.79 -7.21 8.59
N VAL A 7 15.86 -6.26 8.48
CA VAL A 7 14.97 -6.20 7.33
C VAL A 7 15.76 -5.74 6.13
N VAL A 8 15.77 -6.52 5.07
CA VAL A 8 16.40 -6.17 3.79
C VAL A 8 15.31 -5.75 2.82
N ILE A 9 15.46 -4.58 2.20
CA ILE A 9 14.54 -4.10 1.17
C ILE A 9 15.14 -4.40 -0.20
N GLU A 10 14.39 -5.14 -1.01
CA GLU A 10 14.79 -5.54 -2.36
C GLU A 10 13.81 -4.97 -3.38
N ARG A 11 14.33 -4.28 -4.39
CA ARG A 11 13.52 -3.84 -5.53
C ARG A 11 13.36 -5.00 -6.50
N VAL A 12 12.12 -5.28 -6.89
CA VAL A 12 11.77 -6.42 -7.76
C VAL A 12 10.83 -5.95 -8.88
N ALA A 13 10.60 -6.80 -9.86
CA ALA A 13 9.55 -6.58 -10.84
C ALA A 13 8.17 -6.73 -10.20
N TRP A 14 7.17 -6.04 -10.72
CA TRP A 14 5.78 -6.14 -10.25
C TRP A 14 5.26 -7.58 -10.31
N ASP A 15 5.64 -8.33 -11.33
CA ASP A 15 5.24 -9.71 -11.55
C ASP A 15 6.17 -10.75 -10.90
N ASP A 16 7.12 -10.33 -10.07
CA ASP A 16 7.90 -11.27 -9.25
C ASP A 16 6.93 -12.14 -8.45
N GLU A 17 7.13 -13.45 -8.49
CA GLU A 17 6.20 -14.41 -7.86
C GLU A 17 6.01 -14.17 -6.36
N ARG A 18 7.05 -13.71 -5.67
CA ARG A 18 6.98 -13.37 -4.24
C ARG A 18 6.08 -12.17 -4.01
N ALA A 19 6.19 -11.15 -4.87
CA ALA A 19 5.33 -9.95 -4.83
C ALA A 19 3.88 -10.31 -5.12
N VAL A 20 3.63 -11.14 -6.13
CA VAL A 20 2.29 -11.62 -6.47
C VAL A 20 1.64 -12.34 -5.29
N ARG A 21 2.39 -13.23 -4.62
CA ARG A 21 1.88 -13.96 -3.44
C ARG A 21 1.56 -13.05 -2.26
N LEU A 22 2.39 -12.04 -2.01
CA LEU A 22 2.12 -11.08 -0.93
C LEU A 22 0.89 -10.21 -1.22
N ARG A 23 0.71 -9.80 -2.47
CA ARG A 23 -0.51 -9.07 -2.86
C ARG A 23 -1.76 -9.94 -2.75
N ALA A 24 -1.66 -11.22 -3.12
CA ALA A 24 -2.77 -12.16 -2.95
C ALA A 24 -3.14 -12.34 -1.47
N ALA A 25 -2.15 -12.45 -0.58
CA ALA A 25 -2.39 -12.53 0.87
C ALA A 25 -3.06 -11.26 1.40
N MET A 26 -2.67 -10.09 0.90
CA MET A 26 -3.31 -8.81 1.23
C MET A 26 -4.77 -8.79 0.77
N ASP A 27 -5.05 -9.21 -0.45
CA ASP A 27 -6.40 -9.25 -1.00
C ASP A 27 -7.31 -10.17 -0.19
N GLU A 28 -6.80 -11.32 0.24
CA GLU A 28 -7.54 -12.26 1.10
C GLU A 28 -7.87 -11.64 2.47
N GLU A 29 -6.90 -11.01 3.12
CA GLU A 29 -7.10 -10.34 4.41
C GLU A 29 -8.10 -9.19 4.30
N MET A 30 -7.95 -8.34 3.29
CA MET A 30 -8.86 -7.22 3.07
C MET A 30 -10.25 -7.69 2.67
N GLY A 31 -10.36 -8.71 1.86
CA GLY A 31 -11.63 -9.34 1.50
C GLY A 31 -12.41 -9.80 2.74
N ALA A 32 -11.73 -10.45 3.67
CA ALA A 32 -12.34 -10.88 4.94
C ALA A 32 -12.72 -9.69 5.83
N ARG A 33 -11.83 -8.70 5.94
CA ARG A 33 -12.02 -7.52 6.80
C ARG A 33 -13.20 -6.66 6.36
N TYR A 34 -13.43 -6.53 5.06
CA TYR A 34 -14.49 -5.70 4.48
C TYR A 34 -15.72 -6.48 4.02
N ALA A 35 -15.78 -7.80 4.22
CA ALA A 35 -16.87 -8.64 3.73
C ALA A 35 -18.26 -8.09 4.09
N SER A 36 -18.47 -7.72 5.37
CA SER A 36 -19.77 -7.19 5.82
C SER A 36 -20.09 -5.80 5.25
N ALA A 37 -19.09 -5.03 4.84
CA ALA A 37 -19.31 -3.72 4.24
C ALA A 37 -19.87 -3.83 2.81
N TRP A 38 -19.69 -4.97 2.15
CA TRP A 38 -20.12 -5.19 0.77
C TRP A 38 -21.41 -5.97 0.63
N GLU A 39 -21.96 -6.52 1.73
CA GLU A 39 -23.13 -7.43 1.71
C GLU A 39 -24.36 -6.82 1.01
N ASP A 40 -24.63 -5.54 1.22
CA ASP A 40 -25.80 -4.85 0.69
C ASP A 40 -25.50 -4.01 -0.56
N TRP A 41 -24.34 -4.21 -1.17
CA TRP A 41 -23.96 -3.42 -2.33
C TRP A 41 -24.66 -3.89 -3.59
N ASP A 42 -25.16 -2.91 -4.34
CA ASP A 42 -25.61 -3.10 -5.70
C ASP A 42 -24.48 -3.66 -6.56
N PRO A 43 -24.74 -4.69 -7.42
CA PRO A 43 -23.71 -5.29 -8.27
C PRO A 43 -22.93 -4.32 -9.14
N GLU A 44 -23.56 -3.28 -9.67
CA GLU A 44 -22.90 -2.26 -10.47
C GLU A 44 -21.94 -1.41 -9.61
N ALA A 45 -22.35 -1.06 -8.41
CA ALA A 45 -21.52 -0.32 -7.45
C ALA A 45 -20.31 -1.16 -7.03
N ALA A 46 -20.50 -2.45 -6.78
CA ALA A 46 -19.42 -3.38 -6.44
C ALA A 46 -18.42 -3.52 -7.60
N GLU A 47 -18.88 -3.59 -8.82
CA GLU A 47 -18.01 -3.63 -10.01
C GLU A 47 -17.20 -2.35 -10.17
N ARG A 48 -17.82 -1.18 -9.98
CA ARG A 48 -17.10 0.11 -10.02
C ARG A 48 -16.01 0.18 -8.95
N ALA A 49 -16.30 -0.29 -7.73
CA ALA A 49 -15.33 -0.33 -6.65
C ALA A 49 -14.16 -1.27 -6.99
N GLN A 50 -14.45 -2.45 -7.54
CA GLN A 50 -13.42 -3.40 -7.95
C GLN A 50 -12.53 -2.83 -9.05
N THR A 51 -13.11 -2.13 -10.02
CA THR A 51 -12.37 -1.43 -11.07
C THR A 51 -11.46 -0.35 -10.47
N ALA A 52 -11.94 0.41 -9.48
CA ALA A 52 -11.14 1.42 -8.79
C ALA A 52 -9.92 0.84 -8.07
N PHE A 53 -10.02 -0.38 -7.56
CA PHE A 53 -8.89 -1.06 -6.91
C PHE A 53 -7.91 -1.73 -7.90
N THR A 54 -8.28 -1.85 -9.16
CA THR A 54 -7.42 -2.48 -10.17
C THR A 54 -6.20 -1.61 -10.45
N VAL A 55 -5.03 -2.24 -10.44
CA VAL A 55 -3.76 -1.58 -10.75
C VAL A 55 -3.30 -2.03 -12.12
N ASP A 56 -3.11 -1.07 -13.04
CA ASP A 56 -2.46 -1.36 -14.32
C ASP A 56 -0.95 -1.49 -14.08
N PRO A 57 -0.34 -2.64 -14.41
CA PRO A 57 1.11 -2.82 -14.27
C PRO A 57 1.95 -1.77 -14.97
N ALA A 58 1.44 -1.18 -16.07
CA ALA A 58 2.14 -0.13 -16.81
C ALA A 58 2.34 1.16 -16.00
N ASP A 59 1.50 1.39 -14.99
CA ASP A 59 1.58 2.56 -14.12
C ASP A 59 2.56 2.37 -12.94
N ILE A 60 3.03 1.15 -12.72
CA ILE A 60 3.95 0.85 -11.62
C ILE A 60 5.37 1.32 -11.97
N SER A 61 5.91 2.19 -11.13
CA SER A 61 7.29 2.70 -11.26
C SER A 61 8.29 1.89 -10.46
N ALA A 62 7.91 1.33 -9.33
CA ALA A 62 8.77 0.52 -8.48
C ALA A 62 7.95 -0.42 -7.60
N THR A 63 8.51 -1.59 -7.34
CA THR A 63 7.97 -2.58 -6.41
C THR A 63 9.07 -3.04 -5.47
N PHE A 64 8.78 -3.10 -4.18
CA PHE A 64 9.73 -3.49 -3.15
C PHE A 64 9.21 -4.64 -2.32
N LEU A 65 10.11 -5.55 -1.99
CA LEU A 65 9.89 -6.58 -0.98
C LEU A 65 10.73 -6.28 0.25
N ALA A 66 10.18 -6.58 1.41
CA ALA A 66 10.93 -6.67 2.65
C ALA A 66 11.24 -8.14 2.92
N LEU A 67 12.50 -8.45 3.17
CA LEU A 67 12.96 -9.80 3.45
C LEU A 67 13.54 -9.86 4.86
N ILE A 68 13.20 -10.92 5.59
CA ILE A 68 13.84 -11.27 6.86
C ILE A 68 14.37 -12.71 6.72
N HIS A 69 15.66 -12.90 6.88
CA HIS A 69 16.33 -14.19 6.60
C HIS A 69 16.03 -14.75 5.21
N GLY A 70 15.94 -13.87 4.22
CA GLY A 70 15.61 -14.26 2.85
C GLY A 70 14.13 -14.53 2.58
N GLU A 71 13.28 -14.52 3.62
CA GLU A 71 11.84 -14.75 3.47
C GLU A 71 11.11 -13.45 3.18
N PRO A 72 10.26 -13.41 2.14
CA PRO A 72 9.47 -12.24 1.83
C PRO A 72 8.34 -12.06 2.86
N VAL A 73 8.37 -10.94 3.59
CA VAL A 73 7.45 -10.66 4.69
C VAL A 73 6.64 -9.38 4.49
N GLY A 74 6.98 -8.59 3.50
CA GLY A 74 6.29 -7.32 3.22
C GLY A 74 6.45 -6.87 1.78
N HIS A 75 5.57 -5.98 1.36
CA HIS A 75 5.46 -5.47 -0.01
C HIS A 75 5.03 -4.01 0.03
N ALA A 76 5.54 -3.20 -0.89
CA ALA A 76 5.02 -1.87 -1.20
C ALA A 76 5.37 -1.52 -2.64
N ALA A 77 4.58 -0.66 -3.26
CA ALA A 77 4.80 -0.22 -4.63
C ALA A 77 4.57 1.28 -4.77
N LEU A 78 5.19 1.84 -5.81
CA LEU A 78 5.02 3.21 -6.26
C LEU A 78 4.38 3.18 -7.63
N ARG A 79 3.30 3.94 -7.83
CA ARG A 79 2.69 4.09 -9.14
C ARG A 79 2.43 5.55 -9.51
N ARG A 80 2.32 5.79 -10.80
CA ARG A 80 1.77 7.05 -11.33
C ARG A 80 0.26 6.94 -11.41
N LEU A 81 -0.42 7.97 -10.90
CA LEU A 81 -1.88 8.05 -10.96
C LEU A 81 -2.27 9.49 -11.28
N ARG A 82 -2.74 9.74 -12.51
CA ARG A 82 -3.25 11.06 -12.93
C ARG A 82 -2.29 12.22 -12.61
N GLY A 83 -1.00 12.00 -12.86
CA GLY A 83 0.04 13.00 -12.57
C GLY A 83 0.56 13.01 -11.14
N GLU A 84 -0.06 12.26 -10.23
CA GLU A 84 0.41 12.10 -8.86
C GLU A 84 1.28 10.86 -8.71
N TRP A 85 2.06 10.83 -7.64
CA TRP A 85 2.82 9.66 -7.20
C TRP A 85 2.11 9.03 -6.02
N GLU A 86 1.74 7.76 -6.15
CA GLU A 86 0.92 7.07 -5.15
C GLU A 86 1.64 5.86 -4.57
N LEU A 87 1.61 5.77 -3.24
CA LEU A 87 2.01 4.57 -2.49
C LEU A 87 0.89 3.53 -2.58
N LYS A 88 1.21 2.33 -3.03
CA LYS A 88 0.23 1.26 -3.24
C LYS A 88 0.66 -0.07 -2.62
N ARG A 89 -0.34 -0.85 -2.23
CA ARG A 89 -0.17 -2.24 -1.85
C ARG A 89 0.87 -2.45 -0.75
N VAL A 90 0.77 -1.64 0.30
CA VAL A 90 1.59 -1.80 1.50
C VAL A 90 1.01 -2.93 2.33
N VAL A 91 1.79 -3.98 2.51
CA VAL A 91 1.41 -5.13 3.33
C VAL A 91 2.62 -5.65 4.11
N THR A 92 2.38 -6.02 5.35
CA THR A 92 3.31 -6.82 6.16
C THR A 92 2.55 -8.05 6.64
N LEU A 93 3.13 -9.22 6.47
CA LEU A 93 2.51 -10.46 6.95
C LEU A 93 2.24 -10.36 8.47
N PRO A 94 1.08 -10.88 8.94
CA PRO A 94 0.69 -10.75 10.35
C PRO A 94 1.78 -11.19 11.35
N SER A 95 2.50 -12.25 11.04
CA SER A 95 3.58 -12.80 11.88
C SER A 95 4.78 -11.86 12.06
N HIS A 96 4.90 -10.82 11.22
CA HIS A 96 6.05 -9.91 11.20
C HIS A 96 5.65 -8.44 11.46
N ARG A 97 4.42 -8.19 11.87
CA ARG A 97 3.94 -6.86 12.24
C ARG A 97 4.57 -6.38 13.55
N GLY A 98 4.68 -5.05 13.70
CA GLY A 98 5.28 -4.45 14.89
C GLY A 98 6.81 -4.46 14.91
N ARG A 99 7.46 -4.78 13.80
CA ARG A 99 8.93 -4.86 13.67
C ARG A 99 9.52 -3.75 12.78
N GLY A 100 8.71 -2.77 12.39
CA GLY A 100 9.16 -1.67 11.53
C GLY A 100 9.29 -2.02 10.05
N VAL A 101 8.75 -3.15 9.60
CA VAL A 101 8.83 -3.58 8.19
C VAL A 101 8.17 -2.57 7.26
N SER A 102 6.93 -2.17 7.55
CA SER A 102 6.20 -1.20 6.72
C SER A 102 6.91 0.15 6.65
N LYS A 103 7.50 0.62 7.75
CA LYS A 103 8.28 1.87 7.77
C LYS A 103 9.45 1.83 6.80
N ARG A 104 10.17 0.71 6.76
CA ARG A 104 11.30 0.52 5.85
C ARG A 104 10.85 0.48 4.39
N LEU A 105 9.75 -0.20 4.11
CA LEU A 105 9.15 -0.26 2.77
C LEU A 105 8.68 1.12 2.30
N ILE A 106 7.98 1.85 3.15
CA ILE A 106 7.47 3.19 2.82
C ILE A 106 8.65 4.15 2.57
N ALA A 107 9.70 4.08 3.38
CA ALA A 107 10.90 4.88 3.18
C ALA A 107 11.55 4.62 1.81
N ALA A 108 11.62 3.36 1.36
CA ALA A 108 12.15 3.01 0.04
C ALA A 108 11.28 3.59 -1.09
N VAL A 109 9.96 3.55 -0.94
CA VAL A 109 9.03 4.15 -1.90
C VAL A 109 9.18 5.68 -1.93
N GLU A 110 9.26 6.31 -0.77
CA GLU A 110 9.45 7.76 -0.67
C GLU A 110 10.77 8.22 -1.32
N ASP A 111 11.86 7.50 -1.07
CA ASP A 111 13.16 7.81 -1.66
C ASP A 111 13.13 7.68 -3.19
N THR A 112 12.48 6.64 -3.69
CA THR A 112 12.29 6.46 -5.13
C THR A 112 11.44 7.59 -5.73
N ALA A 113 10.35 7.96 -5.07
CA ALA A 113 9.49 9.05 -5.50
C ALA A 113 10.27 10.38 -5.55
N ARG A 114 11.14 10.66 -4.56
CA ARG A 114 12.01 11.85 -4.56
C ARG A 114 12.95 11.86 -5.76
N VAL A 115 13.58 10.72 -6.06
CA VAL A 115 14.48 10.60 -7.22
C VAL A 115 13.72 10.87 -8.54
N GLU A 116 12.47 10.45 -8.61
CA GLU A 116 11.59 10.71 -9.76
C GLU A 116 11.04 12.14 -9.81
N GLY A 117 11.38 12.98 -8.84
CA GLY A 117 10.97 14.39 -8.81
C GLY A 117 9.62 14.65 -8.15
N ALA A 118 9.07 13.70 -7.41
CA ALA A 118 7.80 13.87 -6.72
C ALA A 118 7.89 14.95 -5.64
N SER A 119 6.92 15.87 -5.62
CA SER A 119 6.79 16.87 -4.55
C SER A 119 6.03 16.34 -3.34
N ARG A 120 5.19 15.33 -3.55
CA ARG A 120 4.45 14.65 -2.50
C ARG A 120 4.16 13.20 -2.89
N LEU A 121 3.84 12.41 -1.89
CA LEU A 121 3.34 11.03 -2.06
C LEU A 121 1.92 10.98 -1.51
N ILE A 122 0.98 10.46 -2.29
CA ILE A 122 -0.40 10.25 -1.87
C ILE A 122 -0.67 8.78 -1.63
N LEU A 123 -1.70 8.49 -0.86
CA LEU A 123 -2.16 7.12 -0.63
C LEU A 123 -3.65 7.08 -0.32
N GLN A 124 -4.26 5.93 -0.56
CA GLN A 124 -5.61 5.61 -0.13
C GLN A 124 -5.55 4.36 0.74
N THR A 125 -6.26 4.40 1.85
CA THR A 125 -6.49 3.27 2.74
C THR A 125 -7.97 3.18 3.09
N GLY A 126 -8.35 2.28 3.97
CA GLY A 126 -9.74 2.09 4.35
C GLY A 126 -9.98 2.34 5.83
N ASP A 127 -11.22 2.66 6.18
CA ASP A 127 -11.66 2.98 7.54
C ASP A 127 -11.61 1.80 8.52
N ARG A 128 -11.51 0.57 8.00
CA ARG A 128 -11.33 -0.65 8.82
C ARG A 128 -9.87 -1.06 8.98
N GLN A 129 -8.94 -0.14 8.73
CA GLN A 129 -7.50 -0.35 8.85
C GLN A 129 -6.90 0.66 9.84
N PRO A 130 -7.31 0.65 11.13
CA PRO A 130 -6.84 1.64 12.09
C PRO A 130 -5.33 1.57 12.33
N GLU A 131 -4.72 0.40 12.20
CA GLU A 131 -3.27 0.22 12.31
C GLU A 131 -2.51 0.93 11.18
N ALA A 132 -3.05 0.89 9.96
CA ALA A 132 -2.47 1.60 8.81
C ALA A 132 -2.61 3.12 8.98
N VAL A 133 -3.77 3.59 9.39
CA VAL A 133 -4.03 5.01 9.65
C VAL A 133 -3.04 5.55 10.68
N ARG A 134 -2.87 4.86 11.80
CA ARG A 134 -1.90 5.27 12.84
C ARG A 134 -0.47 5.33 12.31
N LEU A 135 -0.08 4.37 11.48
CA LEU A 135 1.25 4.35 10.87
C LEU A 135 1.46 5.56 9.96
N TYR A 136 0.51 5.83 9.07
CA TYR A 136 0.62 6.94 8.14
C TYR A 136 0.66 8.29 8.85
N GLU A 137 -0.21 8.50 9.84
CA GLU A 137 -0.20 9.73 10.64
C GLU A 137 1.11 9.89 11.40
N TRP A 138 1.63 8.82 11.97
CA TRP A 138 2.93 8.84 12.66
C TRP A 138 4.08 9.19 11.72
N LEU A 139 4.01 8.77 10.45
CA LEU A 139 5.01 9.09 9.42
C LEU A 139 4.87 10.52 8.86
N GLY A 140 3.87 11.27 9.28
CA GLY A 140 3.65 12.64 8.84
C GLY A 140 2.72 12.80 7.63
N TYR A 141 1.97 11.76 7.29
CA TYR A 141 0.90 11.87 6.29
C TYR A 141 -0.30 12.59 6.89
N GLU A 142 -0.88 13.50 6.12
CA GLU A 142 -2.04 14.29 6.53
C GLU A 142 -3.24 13.95 5.65
N PRO A 143 -4.48 13.99 6.21
CA PRO A 143 -5.68 13.73 5.43
C PRO A 143 -5.84 14.69 4.26
N ILE A 144 -6.26 14.16 3.13
CA ILE A 144 -6.65 14.93 1.94
C ILE A 144 -8.03 14.45 1.46
N PRO A 145 -8.73 15.21 0.61
CA PRO A 145 -9.98 14.74 0.02
C PRO A 145 -9.76 13.44 -0.76
N ILE A 146 -10.81 12.61 -0.82
CA ILE A 146 -10.79 11.38 -1.60
C ILE A 146 -10.54 11.74 -3.07
N TYR A 147 -9.51 11.14 -3.65
CA TYR A 147 -9.13 11.40 -5.04
C TYR A 147 -9.56 10.26 -5.97
N SER A 148 -9.69 10.57 -7.26
CA SER A 148 -10.07 9.57 -8.27
C SER A 148 -9.02 8.47 -8.42
N PRO A 149 -9.43 7.19 -8.53
CA PRO A 149 -10.80 6.71 -8.80
C PRO A 149 -11.58 6.30 -7.55
N TYR A 150 -11.15 6.68 -6.36
CA TYR A 150 -11.67 6.15 -5.09
C TYR A 150 -12.97 6.80 -4.59
N GLU A 151 -13.53 7.78 -5.30
CA GLU A 151 -14.80 8.43 -4.92
C GLU A 151 -15.96 7.44 -4.85
N VAL A 152 -15.86 6.33 -5.61
CA VAL A 152 -16.87 5.25 -5.61
C VAL A 152 -16.73 4.31 -4.42
N ILE A 153 -15.77 4.55 -3.54
CA ILE A 153 -15.49 3.74 -2.35
C ILE A 153 -15.64 4.63 -1.12
N PRO A 154 -16.83 4.66 -0.49
CA PRO A 154 -17.10 5.61 0.62
C PRO A 154 -16.27 5.33 1.87
N MET A 155 -15.73 4.10 2.03
CA MET A 155 -14.85 3.75 3.14
C MET A 155 -13.41 4.26 2.97
N SER A 156 -13.11 4.96 1.87
CA SER A 156 -11.75 5.44 1.58
C SER A 156 -11.31 6.55 2.52
N LEU A 157 -10.07 6.45 2.97
CA LEU A 157 -9.35 7.50 3.67
C LEU A 157 -8.10 7.82 2.85
N CYS A 158 -7.92 9.06 2.46
CA CYS A 158 -6.81 9.48 1.62
C CYS A 158 -5.87 10.41 2.39
N TYR A 159 -4.58 10.26 2.13
CA TYR A 159 -3.51 10.98 2.82
C TYR A 159 -2.45 11.43 1.83
N ALA A 160 -1.70 12.45 2.22
CA ALA A 160 -0.53 12.92 1.47
C ALA A 160 0.58 13.33 2.43
N ARG A 161 1.82 13.20 1.95
CA ARG A 161 3.01 13.69 2.64
C ARG A 161 3.88 14.46 1.66
N PRO A 162 4.29 15.71 1.98
CA PRO A 162 5.32 16.40 1.22
C PRO A 162 6.64 15.63 1.29
N LEU A 163 7.37 15.57 0.18
CA LEU A 163 8.65 14.84 0.08
C LEU A 163 9.87 15.76 0.01
N ARG A 164 9.74 16.99 0.42
CA ARG A 164 10.86 17.96 0.44
C ARG A 164 11.58 17.98 1.77
#